data_dd013d9107d10b638c1bdf5a0d485d2b
#
_entry.id   dd013d9107d10b638c1bdf5a0d485d2b
#
_cell.length_a   1.000
_cell.length_b   1.000
_cell.length_c   1.000
_cell.angle_alpha   90.00
_cell.angle_beta   90.00
_cell.angle_gamma   90.00
#
_symmetry.space_group_name_H-M   'P 1'
#
loop_
_entity.id
_entity.type
_entity.pdbx_description
1 polymer ?
#
loop_
_entity_poly.entity_id
_entity_poly.type
_entity_poly.pdbx_seq_one_letter_code
_entity_poly.pdbx_strand_id
1 'polypeptide(L)'
;VSYNRKYPHFTLDIDGRHIPNAFFTVVLNTTPYTYVGKHAINLAPAAALEKKLTVVTFRKMTTPLLMRAMYSAMRGDGVHTSSGIDVATDVDKVSLSFPAPFPYQLDGDYLGETTSLEIEHCPAALLLVRPTVDF
;
A
#
# COMPACT_ATOMS: atom_id res chain seq x y z
N VAL A 1 16.93 5.20 1.36
CA VAL A 1 16.30 5.09 2.69
C VAL A 1 16.86 3.82 3.33
N SER A 2 17.70 3.99 4.34
CA SER A 2 18.24 2.86 5.10
C SER A 2 17.10 2.22 5.88
N TYR A 3 16.65 1.07 5.45
CA TYR A 3 15.60 0.32 6.12
C TYR A 3 16.17 -0.23 7.43
N ASN A 4 15.78 0.36 8.55
CA ASN A 4 16.26 -0.06 9.86
C ASN A 4 15.39 -1.22 10.37
N ARG A 5 15.94 -2.44 10.41
CA ARG A 5 15.30 -3.64 10.97
C ARG A 5 14.91 -3.53 12.46
N LYS A 6 15.14 -2.37 13.08
CA LYS A 6 14.88 -2.12 14.51
C LYS A 6 13.47 -1.63 14.81
N TYR A 7 12.64 -1.32 13.80
CA TYR A 7 11.28 -0.92 14.06
C TYR A 7 10.43 -2.11 14.52
N PRO A 8 9.69 -1.97 15.61
CA PRO A 8 8.79 -3.01 16.07
C PRO A 8 7.66 -3.23 15.07
N HIS A 9 7.16 -4.45 15.05
CA HIS A 9 5.98 -4.77 14.26
C HIS A 9 4.77 -3.98 14.76
N PHE A 10 3.87 -3.65 13.85
CA PHE A 10 2.65 -2.91 14.15
C PHE A 10 1.39 -3.71 13.82
N THR A 11 0.26 -3.19 14.18
CA THR A 11 -1.05 -3.82 13.93
C THR A 11 -1.89 -2.95 12.98
N LEU A 12 -2.70 -3.63 12.17
CA LEU A 12 -3.71 -2.98 11.33
C LEU A 12 -5.10 -3.53 11.65
N ASP A 13 -6.08 -2.65 11.55
CA ASP A 13 -7.48 -3.02 11.40
C ASP A 13 -7.97 -2.58 10.03
N ILE A 14 -8.43 -3.54 9.23
CA ILE A 14 -8.95 -3.32 7.88
C ILE A 14 -10.42 -3.68 7.88
N ASP A 15 -11.31 -2.67 7.88
CA ASP A 15 -12.77 -2.84 7.95
C ASP A 15 -13.19 -3.83 9.07
N GLY A 16 -12.58 -3.73 10.24
CA GLY A 16 -12.83 -4.59 11.38
C GLY A 16 -12.04 -5.91 11.41
N ARG A 17 -11.27 -6.21 10.37
CA ARG A 17 -10.36 -7.37 10.35
C ARG A 17 -9.01 -7.00 10.94
N HIS A 18 -8.64 -7.63 12.03
CA HIS A 18 -7.38 -7.40 12.74
C HIS A 18 -6.21 -8.17 12.12
N ILE A 19 -5.14 -7.47 11.77
CA ILE A 19 -3.89 -8.04 11.22
C ILE A 19 -2.75 -7.68 12.17
N PRO A 20 -2.25 -8.63 12.96
CA PRO A 20 -1.10 -8.42 13.84
C PRO A 20 0.21 -8.61 13.10
N ASN A 21 1.29 -8.11 13.72
CA ASN A 21 2.66 -8.34 13.30
C ASN A 21 2.97 -7.90 11.87
N ALA A 22 2.42 -6.76 11.46
CA ALA A 22 2.77 -6.13 10.21
C ALA A 22 4.15 -5.45 10.33
N PHE A 23 4.86 -5.45 9.23
CA PHE A 23 6.21 -4.89 9.14
C PHE A 23 6.26 -3.69 8.20
N PHE A 24 5.53 -3.76 7.11
CA PHE A 24 5.40 -2.70 6.12
C PHE A 24 4.04 -2.80 5.46
N THR A 25 3.41 -1.67 5.20
CA THR A 25 2.13 -1.64 4.48
C THR A 25 2.09 -0.52 3.47
N VAL A 26 1.42 -0.77 2.37
CA VAL A 26 1.13 0.21 1.32
C VAL A 26 -0.38 0.29 1.15
N VAL A 27 -0.92 1.49 1.21
CA VAL A 27 -2.34 1.77 0.94
C VAL A 27 -2.43 2.48 -0.40
N LEU A 28 -3.19 1.92 -1.32
CA LEU A 28 -3.30 2.37 -2.70
C LEU A 28 -4.74 2.74 -3.04
N ASN A 29 -4.90 3.83 -3.77
CA ASN A 29 -6.16 4.22 -4.41
C ASN A 29 -6.10 4.17 -5.93
N THR A 30 -4.94 3.83 -6.51
CA THR A 30 -4.71 3.81 -7.95
C THR A 30 -3.61 2.82 -8.33
N THR A 31 -3.51 2.52 -9.62
CA THR A 31 -2.45 1.72 -10.24
C THR A 31 -1.97 2.43 -11.52
N PRO A 32 -0.69 2.34 -11.92
CA PRO A 32 0.42 1.63 -11.26
C PRO A 32 0.92 2.37 -10.01
N TYR A 33 1.57 1.64 -9.11
CA TYR A 33 2.16 2.23 -7.89
C TYR A 33 3.30 3.21 -8.22
N THR A 34 4.17 2.82 -9.11
CA THR A 34 5.32 3.64 -9.59
C THR A 34 5.87 3.09 -10.88
N TYR A 35 6.91 3.73 -11.40
CA TYR A 35 7.64 3.31 -12.59
C TYR A 35 9.12 3.13 -12.27
N VAL A 36 9.74 2.09 -12.86
CA VAL A 36 11.18 1.92 -12.89
C VAL A 36 11.61 2.00 -14.35
N GLY A 37 12.17 3.15 -14.75
CA GLY A 37 12.42 3.47 -16.15
C GLY A 37 11.11 3.50 -16.96
N LYS A 38 10.97 2.62 -17.95
CA LYS A 38 9.75 2.47 -18.77
C LYS A 38 8.76 1.42 -18.26
N HIS A 39 9.11 0.70 -17.19
CA HIS A 39 8.31 -0.40 -16.67
C HIS A 39 7.43 0.07 -15.51
N ALA A 40 6.11 -0.10 -15.66
CA ALA A 40 5.15 0.13 -14.61
C ALA A 40 5.27 -0.94 -13.51
N ILE A 41 5.26 -0.53 -12.26
CA ILE A 41 5.23 -1.42 -11.09
C ILE A 41 3.79 -1.50 -10.60
N ASN A 42 3.13 -2.60 -10.87
CA ASN A 42 1.74 -2.85 -10.49
C ASN A 42 1.69 -3.70 -9.22
N LEU A 43 1.72 -3.08 -8.05
CA LEU A 43 1.57 -3.80 -6.78
C LEU A 43 0.18 -4.41 -6.64
N ALA A 44 -0.84 -3.69 -7.05
CA ALA A 44 -2.23 -4.13 -6.97
C ALA A 44 -2.98 -3.69 -8.24
N PRO A 45 -3.03 -4.54 -9.28
CA PRO A 45 -3.72 -4.21 -10.54
C PRO A 45 -5.21 -3.89 -10.37
N ALA A 46 -5.82 -4.40 -9.30
CA ALA A 46 -7.22 -4.13 -8.97
C ALA A 46 -7.47 -2.74 -8.37
N ALA A 47 -6.41 -2.01 -7.95
CA ALA A 47 -6.54 -0.65 -7.45
C ALA A 47 -6.92 0.30 -8.59
N ALA A 48 -7.94 1.12 -8.37
CA ALA A 48 -8.40 2.13 -9.32
C ALA A 48 -9.04 3.30 -8.58
N LEU A 49 -8.96 4.49 -9.15
CA LEU A 49 -9.55 5.71 -8.56
C LEU A 49 -11.07 5.62 -8.33
N GLU A 50 -11.74 4.78 -9.11
CA GLU A 50 -13.20 4.55 -9.02
C GLU A 50 -13.57 3.47 -7.99
N LYS A 51 -12.56 2.79 -7.43
CA LYS A 51 -12.72 1.77 -6.39
C LYS A 51 -12.26 2.31 -5.04
N LYS A 52 -12.60 1.56 -4.00
CA LYS A 52 -12.10 1.82 -2.66
C LYS A 52 -10.60 1.52 -2.54
N LEU A 53 -10.06 1.64 -1.34
CA LEU A 53 -8.64 1.42 -1.09
C LEU A 53 -8.24 -0.04 -1.31
N THR A 54 -6.99 -0.23 -1.70
CA THR A 54 -6.32 -1.54 -1.69
C THR A 54 -5.14 -1.48 -0.74
N VAL A 55 -5.06 -2.44 0.18
CA VAL A 55 -4.03 -2.50 1.22
C VAL A 55 -3.15 -3.71 1.00
N VAL A 56 -1.86 -3.48 0.83
CA VAL A 56 -0.85 -4.53 0.71
C VAL A 56 0.03 -4.48 1.95
N THR A 57 0.00 -5.53 2.75
CA THR A 57 0.73 -5.62 4.03
C THR A 57 1.76 -6.73 3.97
N PHE A 58 3.00 -6.38 4.26
CA PHE A 58 4.11 -7.32 4.40
C PHE A 58 4.34 -7.64 5.87
N ARG A 59 4.29 -8.92 6.22
CA ARG A 59 4.60 -9.41 7.57
C ARG A 59 6.07 -9.75 7.74
N LYS A 60 6.77 -9.98 6.63
CA LYS A 60 8.20 -10.32 6.55
C LYS A 60 8.81 -9.59 5.37
N MET A 61 10.06 -9.18 5.54
CA MET A 61 10.86 -8.55 4.48
C MET A 61 12.11 -9.39 4.22
N THR A 62 11.93 -10.60 3.73
CA THR A 62 13.04 -11.43 3.29
C THR A 62 13.38 -11.14 1.82
N THR A 63 14.64 -11.23 1.47
CA THR A 63 15.10 -10.96 0.09
C THR A 63 14.35 -11.79 -0.96
N PRO A 64 14.14 -13.11 -0.81
CA PRO A 64 13.41 -13.89 -1.80
C PRO A 64 11.94 -13.46 -1.91
N LEU A 65 11.29 -13.06 -0.81
CA LEU A 65 9.91 -12.57 -0.84
C LEU A 65 9.81 -11.26 -1.61
N LEU A 66 10.72 -10.32 -1.35
CA LEU A 66 10.80 -9.04 -2.05
C LEU A 66 11.06 -9.21 -3.53
N MET A 67 12.02 -10.05 -3.89
CA MET A 67 12.35 -10.32 -5.30
C MET A 67 11.17 -10.94 -6.05
N ARG A 68 10.45 -11.87 -5.42
CA ARG A 68 9.25 -12.47 -6.00
C ARG A 68 8.11 -11.44 -6.16
N ALA A 69 7.87 -10.62 -5.14
CA ALA A 69 6.87 -9.57 -5.20
C ALA A 69 7.19 -8.53 -6.29
N MET A 70 8.44 -8.09 -6.37
CA MET A 70 8.91 -7.16 -7.40
C MET A 70 8.75 -7.74 -8.80
N TYR A 71 9.17 -8.99 -9.00
CA TYR A 71 9.04 -9.67 -10.28
C TYR A 71 7.58 -9.78 -10.73
N SER A 72 6.68 -10.18 -9.82
CA SER A 72 5.24 -10.26 -10.10
C SER A 72 4.64 -8.89 -10.43
N ALA A 73 5.03 -7.85 -9.67
CA ALA A 73 4.58 -6.48 -9.92
C ALA A 73 5.06 -5.93 -11.27
N MET A 74 6.28 -6.28 -11.69
CA MET A 74 6.84 -5.88 -12.99
C MET A 74 6.16 -6.59 -14.17
N ARG A 75 5.69 -7.83 -13.98
CA ARG A 75 4.93 -8.56 -14.99
C ARG A 75 3.48 -8.08 -15.12
N GLY A 76 3.04 -7.21 -14.22
CA GLY A 76 1.65 -6.71 -14.20
C GLY A 76 0.66 -7.63 -13.48
N ASP A 77 1.12 -8.76 -12.93
CA ASP A 77 0.27 -9.72 -12.21
C ASP A 77 -0.10 -9.22 -10.81
N GLY A 78 0.65 -8.23 -10.30
CA GLY A 78 0.48 -7.71 -8.94
C GLY A 78 1.03 -8.63 -7.86
N VAL A 79 0.82 -8.21 -6.61
CA VAL A 79 1.21 -8.97 -5.44
C VAL A 79 -0.03 -9.68 -4.89
N HIS A 80 0.10 -10.97 -4.59
CA HIS A 80 -0.99 -11.80 -4.08
C HIS A 80 -0.77 -12.18 -2.62
N THR A 81 -1.87 -12.43 -1.90
CA THR A 81 -1.83 -12.97 -0.54
C THR A 81 -1.04 -14.26 -0.50
N SER A 82 -0.08 -14.32 0.42
CA SER A 82 0.80 -15.47 0.64
C SER A 82 1.21 -15.54 2.11
N SER A 83 2.08 -16.47 2.49
CA SER A 83 2.52 -16.64 3.89
C SER A 83 3.20 -15.41 4.52
N GLY A 84 3.65 -14.46 3.71
CA GLY A 84 4.34 -13.24 4.19
C GLY A 84 3.68 -11.95 3.72
N ILE A 85 2.63 -12.03 2.92
CA ILE A 85 1.94 -10.89 2.31
C ILE A 85 0.44 -11.05 2.44
N ASP A 86 -0.23 -9.99 2.87
CA ASP A 86 -1.68 -9.89 2.95
C ASP A 86 -2.16 -8.80 1.98
N VAL A 87 -3.12 -9.11 1.14
CA VAL A 87 -3.72 -8.16 0.19
C VAL A 87 -5.20 -8.05 0.46
N ALA A 88 -5.66 -6.85 0.80
CA ALA A 88 -7.07 -6.53 0.97
C ALA A 88 -7.49 -5.52 -0.08
N THR A 89 -8.58 -5.80 -0.77
CA THR A 89 -9.17 -4.91 -1.79
C THR A 89 -10.52 -4.40 -1.34
N ASP A 90 -10.97 -3.32 -1.94
CA ASP A 90 -12.30 -2.74 -1.69
C ASP A 90 -12.49 -2.31 -0.23
N VAL A 91 -11.45 -1.70 0.34
CA VAL A 91 -11.37 -1.32 1.76
C VAL A 91 -11.89 0.11 1.95
N ASP A 92 -12.81 0.29 2.91
CA ASP A 92 -13.32 1.62 3.29
C ASP A 92 -12.38 2.33 4.25
N LYS A 93 -11.87 1.60 5.25
CA LYS A 93 -11.05 2.18 6.31
C LYS A 93 -9.94 1.24 6.75
N VAL A 94 -8.76 1.80 6.96
CA VAL A 94 -7.65 1.12 7.60
C VAL A 94 -7.12 1.96 8.75
N SER A 95 -6.96 1.33 9.91
CA SER A 95 -6.38 1.93 11.10
C SER A 95 -5.09 1.20 11.44
N LEU A 96 -4.02 1.97 11.64
CA LEU A 96 -2.70 1.44 12.00
C LEU A 96 -2.35 1.89 13.42
N SER A 97 -1.80 0.98 14.20
CA SER A 97 -1.33 1.25 15.56
C SER A 97 0.11 0.77 15.72
N PHE A 98 0.98 1.69 16.13
CA PHE A 98 2.40 1.47 16.26
C PHE A 98 2.81 1.51 17.74
N PRO A 99 3.59 0.53 18.24
CA PRO A 99 4.03 0.52 19.63
C PRO A 99 5.07 1.62 19.97
N ALA A 100 5.69 2.21 18.94
CA ALA A 100 6.62 3.33 19.03
C ALA A 100 6.47 4.21 17.79
N PRO A 101 6.97 5.47 17.79
CA PRO A 101 6.91 6.32 16.61
C PRO A 101 7.45 5.62 15.37
N PHE A 102 6.64 5.59 14.32
CA PHE A 102 6.90 4.87 13.07
C PHE A 102 6.86 5.83 11.88
N PRO A 103 7.82 5.77 10.95
CA PRO A 103 7.87 6.67 9.81
C PRO A 103 6.77 6.34 8.81
N TYR A 104 6.17 7.40 8.25
CA TYR A 104 5.19 7.26 7.18
C TYR A 104 5.41 8.29 6.07
N GLN A 105 4.90 7.97 4.90
CA GLN A 105 4.98 8.83 3.73
C GLN A 105 3.67 8.80 2.95
N LEU A 106 3.41 9.87 2.21
CA LEU A 106 2.29 10.00 1.29
C LEU A 106 2.85 10.44 -0.08
N ASP A 107 2.51 9.70 -1.12
CA ASP A 107 2.93 9.95 -2.50
C ASP A 107 4.46 10.16 -2.67
N GLY A 108 5.24 9.47 -1.84
CA GLY A 108 6.70 9.57 -1.82
C GLY A 108 7.28 10.64 -0.90
N ASP A 109 6.45 11.53 -0.35
CA ASP A 109 6.88 12.57 0.58
C ASP A 109 6.86 12.05 2.03
N TYR A 110 8.01 12.14 2.69
CA TYR A 110 8.14 11.79 4.10
C TYR A 110 7.43 12.83 4.97
N LEU A 111 6.47 12.37 5.77
CA LEU A 111 5.65 13.25 6.62
C LEU A 111 6.02 13.22 8.11
N GLY A 112 7.00 12.42 8.50
CA GLY A 112 7.45 12.29 9.87
C GLY A 112 7.12 10.92 10.48
N GLU A 113 6.96 10.89 11.80
CA GLU A 113 6.67 9.68 12.56
C GLU A 113 5.37 9.84 13.35
N THR A 114 4.65 8.74 13.52
CA THR A 114 3.40 8.69 14.28
C THR A 114 3.25 7.37 15.02
N THR A 115 2.43 7.35 16.06
CA THR A 115 2.04 6.13 16.78
C THR A 115 0.69 5.57 16.34
N SER A 116 -0.07 6.34 15.55
CA SER A 116 -1.35 5.88 14.98
C SER A 116 -1.62 6.59 13.67
N LEU A 117 -2.30 5.91 12.75
CA LEU A 117 -2.71 6.45 11.47
C LEU A 117 -4.06 5.87 11.09
N GLU A 118 -4.98 6.72 10.65
CA GLU A 118 -6.25 6.31 10.05
C GLU A 118 -6.31 6.79 8.60
N ILE A 119 -6.72 5.89 7.72
CA ILE A 119 -6.89 6.18 6.29
C ILE A 119 -8.29 5.71 5.90
N GLU A 120 -9.09 6.63 5.37
CA GLU A 120 -10.45 6.34 4.91
C GLU A 120 -10.58 6.63 3.42
N HIS A 121 -11.35 5.79 2.74
CA HIS A 121 -11.79 6.07 1.39
C HIS A 121 -12.83 7.20 1.41
N CYS A 122 -12.54 8.28 0.68
CA CYS A 122 -13.44 9.41 0.55
C CYS A 122 -13.94 9.47 -0.91
N PRO A 123 -15.14 8.97 -1.21
CA PRO A 123 -15.65 8.98 -2.58
C PRO A 123 -15.91 10.42 -3.05
N ALA A 124 -15.57 10.67 -4.31
CA ALA A 124 -15.79 11.97 -4.97
C ALA A 124 -15.15 13.18 -4.23
N ALA A 125 -14.04 12.97 -3.55
CA ALA A 125 -13.32 14.02 -2.82
C ALA A 125 -12.75 15.11 -3.74
N LEU A 126 -12.55 14.81 -5.03
CA LEU A 126 -12.00 15.71 -6.04
C LEU A 126 -12.81 15.62 -7.34
N LEU A 127 -13.21 16.79 -7.85
CA LEU A 127 -13.72 16.94 -9.21
C LEU A 127 -12.57 17.31 -10.14
N LEU A 128 -12.19 16.37 -11.01
CA LEU A 128 -11.17 16.60 -12.02
C LEU A 128 -11.82 16.89 -13.38
N VAL A 129 -11.45 18.00 -13.98
CA VAL A 129 -11.81 18.30 -15.37
C VAL A 129 -10.91 17.47 -16.30
N ARG A 130 -11.49 16.50 -17.00
CA ARG A 130 -10.77 15.80 -18.07
C ARG A 130 -10.91 16.61 -19.36
N PRO A 131 -9.80 16.91 -20.06
CA PRO A 131 -9.91 17.43 -21.40
C PRO A 131 -10.59 16.37 -22.28
N THR A 132 -11.62 16.77 -22.99
CA THR A 132 -12.22 15.92 -24.02
C THR A 132 -11.22 15.87 -25.17
N VAL A 133 -10.60 14.73 -25.37
CA VAL A 133 -9.77 14.51 -26.55
C VAL A 133 -10.72 13.98 -27.61
N ASP A 134 -11.11 14.84 -28.52
CA ASP A 134 -11.80 14.43 -29.76
C ASP A 134 -10.74 13.77 -30.66
N PHE A 135 -10.90 12.49 -30.85
CA PHE A 135 -10.13 11.73 -31.84
C PHE A 135 -10.80 11.77 -33.19
#